data_d7ec42e5ff36efc057162b4154a38a8d
#
_entry.id   d7ec42e5ff36efc057162b4154a38a8d
#
_cell.length_a   1.000
_cell.length_b   1.000
_cell.length_c   1.000
_cell.angle_alpha   90.00
_cell.angle_beta   90.00
_cell.angle_gamma   90.00
#
_symmetry.space_group_name_H-M   'P 1'
#
loop_
_entity.id
_entity.type
_entity.pdbx_description
1 polymer ?
#
loop_
_entity_poly.entity_id
_entity_poly.type
_entity_poly.pdbx_seq_one_letter_code
_entity_poly.pdbx_strand_id
1 'polypeptide(L)'
;MPWLGFVFLMGHLSINQLARQFTNNPAVIDITGAQMVLVMKLTAFCWNVADGRLREEDLSPFQKERAIKKLPNPLDFAGYVLFFPSLFAGPAFDYIDYRRWIETTMFEVPAGVDPSKKPPTRKRRKIPRSGTPATWKAVKGILWILLFLKLSGWYYPDLLTGDEYLTHGFAKRVWILHMLGVTTRLKYYGVWALTEGACILSGMGYKGVDPITGKVSWDRLRNVSPWGVESAQNTRAYLANWNMNTNNWLRNYMYLRVTPKGKKPGFRASMATFVTSAFWHGFYPGYYLTFVLASFVQTVAKSELTLVLISMIY
;
A
#
# COMPACT_ATOMS: atom_id res chain seq x y z
N MET A 1 -11.02 18.52 -12.05
CA MET A 1 -11.92 18.10 -10.93
C MET A 1 -11.44 16.96 -10.02
N PRO A 2 -10.24 16.35 -10.17
CA PRO A 2 -9.81 15.25 -9.29
C PRO A 2 -9.67 15.66 -7.82
N TRP A 3 -9.29 16.90 -7.54
CA TRP A 3 -9.25 17.44 -6.16
C TRP A 3 -10.62 17.48 -5.48
N LEU A 4 -11.71 17.75 -6.21
CA LEU A 4 -13.06 17.67 -5.63
C LEU A 4 -13.42 16.25 -5.24
N GLY A 5 -13.09 15.27 -6.10
CA GLY A 5 -13.24 13.85 -5.76
C GLY A 5 -12.40 13.46 -4.53
N PHE A 6 -11.17 13.94 -4.45
CA PHE A 6 -10.30 13.72 -3.29
C PHE A 6 -10.93 14.28 -2.00
N VAL A 7 -11.35 15.53 -2.00
CA VAL A 7 -11.97 16.18 -0.82
C VAL A 7 -13.25 15.46 -0.41
N PHE A 8 -14.10 15.11 -1.37
CA PHE A 8 -15.34 14.37 -1.09
C PHE A 8 -15.08 13.01 -0.46
N LEU A 9 -14.17 12.22 -1.04
CA LEU A 9 -13.87 10.87 -0.57
C LEU A 9 -13.15 10.87 0.79
N MET A 10 -12.23 11.80 1.00
CA MET A 10 -11.58 11.98 2.29
C MET A 10 -12.55 12.49 3.35
N GLY A 11 -13.46 13.40 2.99
CA GLY A 11 -14.54 13.89 3.88
C GLY A 11 -15.48 12.76 4.30
N HIS A 12 -15.89 11.92 3.36
CA HIS A 12 -16.73 10.75 3.65
C HIS A 12 -16.03 9.76 4.59
N LEU A 13 -14.74 9.47 4.37
CA LEU A 13 -13.94 8.65 5.27
C LEU A 13 -13.87 9.27 6.67
N SER A 14 -13.69 10.59 6.75
CA SER A 14 -13.56 11.33 8.01
C SER A 14 -14.79 11.20 8.90
N ILE A 15 -15.99 11.13 8.34
CA ILE A 15 -17.23 10.95 9.12
C ILE A 15 -17.15 9.66 9.92
N ASN A 16 -16.76 8.53 9.29
CA ASN A 16 -16.68 7.26 10.00
C ASN A 16 -15.48 7.17 10.95
N GLN A 17 -14.36 7.82 10.62
CA GLN A 17 -13.21 7.90 11.52
C GLN A 17 -13.56 8.67 12.80
N LEU A 18 -14.26 9.80 12.68
CA LEU A 18 -14.73 10.57 13.83
C LEU A 18 -15.80 9.80 14.61
N ALA A 19 -16.77 9.20 13.93
CA ALA A 19 -17.77 8.35 14.58
C ALA A 19 -17.11 7.24 15.40
N ARG A 20 -16.14 6.52 14.82
CA ARG A 20 -15.36 5.50 15.54
C ARG A 20 -14.62 6.07 16.76
N GLN A 21 -13.98 7.22 16.61
CA GLN A 21 -13.19 7.85 17.67
C GLN A 21 -14.04 8.29 18.87
N PHE A 22 -15.24 8.83 18.60
CA PHE A 22 -16.10 9.39 19.67
C PHE A 22 -17.11 8.40 20.21
N THR A 23 -17.57 7.44 19.40
CA THR A 23 -18.60 6.49 19.84
C THR A 23 -18.01 5.32 20.61
N ASN A 24 -16.83 4.86 20.22
CA ASN A 24 -16.11 3.69 20.79
C ASN A 24 -17.03 2.49 21.13
N ASN A 25 -18.05 2.25 20.28
CA ASN A 25 -19.05 1.22 20.50
C ASN A 25 -18.63 -0.07 19.78
N PRO A 26 -18.28 -1.15 20.51
CA PRO A 26 -17.84 -2.40 19.90
C PRO A 26 -18.93 -3.13 19.09
N ALA A 27 -20.22 -2.76 19.28
CA ALA A 27 -21.33 -3.33 18.50
C ALA A 27 -21.46 -2.74 17.09
N VAL A 28 -20.78 -1.61 16.81
CA VAL A 28 -20.78 -1.00 15.47
C VAL A 28 -19.69 -1.63 14.60
N ILE A 29 -20.10 -2.13 13.43
CA ILE A 29 -19.16 -2.69 12.46
C ILE A 29 -18.25 -1.56 11.93
N ASP A 30 -16.95 -1.68 12.17
CA ASP A 30 -15.95 -0.75 11.65
C ASP A 30 -15.65 -1.02 10.18
N ILE A 31 -16.14 -0.15 9.31
CA ILE A 31 -15.90 -0.20 7.85
C ILE A 31 -14.78 0.75 7.40
N THR A 32 -14.11 1.45 8.32
CA THR A 32 -13.09 2.45 7.96
C THR A 32 -11.94 1.83 7.16
N GLY A 33 -11.56 0.58 7.44
CA GLY A 33 -10.54 -0.14 6.66
C GLY A 33 -10.91 -0.27 5.18
N ALA A 34 -12.14 -0.71 4.90
CA ALA A 34 -12.63 -0.81 3.52
C ALA A 34 -12.71 0.58 2.85
N GLN A 35 -13.19 1.60 3.58
CA GLN A 35 -13.25 2.96 3.06
C GLN A 35 -11.85 3.53 2.76
N MET A 36 -10.86 3.24 3.59
CA MET A 36 -9.46 3.63 3.33
C MET A 36 -8.95 3.06 2.00
N VAL A 37 -9.27 1.81 1.69
CA VAL A 37 -8.94 1.19 0.39
C VAL A 37 -9.71 1.84 -0.75
N LEU A 38 -11.01 2.09 -0.56
CA LEU A 38 -11.87 2.75 -1.55
C LEU A 38 -11.39 4.17 -1.87
N VAL A 39 -10.99 4.95 -0.87
CA VAL A 39 -10.41 6.28 -1.07
C VAL A 39 -9.20 6.23 -1.98
N MET A 40 -8.27 5.30 -1.77
CA MET A 40 -7.11 5.14 -2.65
C MET A 40 -7.51 4.83 -4.09
N LYS A 41 -8.41 3.86 -4.28
CA LYS A 41 -8.87 3.43 -5.62
C LYS A 41 -9.64 4.53 -6.34
N LEU A 42 -10.59 5.16 -5.67
CA LEU A 42 -11.47 6.14 -6.30
C LEU A 42 -10.77 7.47 -6.57
N THR A 43 -9.88 7.93 -5.68
CA THR A 43 -9.07 9.13 -5.95
C THR A 43 -8.10 8.89 -7.11
N ALA A 44 -7.46 7.72 -7.18
CA ALA A 44 -6.64 7.32 -8.32
C ALA A 44 -7.46 7.30 -9.62
N PHE A 45 -8.66 6.74 -9.59
CA PHE A 45 -9.58 6.72 -10.73
C PHE A 45 -9.93 8.15 -11.20
N CYS A 46 -10.26 9.06 -10.28
CA CYS A 46 -10.53 10.47 -10.63
C CYS A 46 -9.35 11.14 -11.34
N TRP A 47 -8.12 10.89 -10.87
CA TRP A 47 -6.92 11.38 -11.51
C TRP A 47 -6.70 10.76 -12.89
N ASN A 48 -6.88 9.44 -13.03
CA ASN A 48 -6.68 8.74 -14.29
C ASN A 48 -7.69 9.17 -15.36
N VAL A 49 -8.93 9.50 -14.97
CA VAL A 49 -9.92 10.12 -15.86
C VAL A 49 -9.54 11.55 -16.25
N ALA A 50 -9.00 12.34 -15.32
CA ALA A 50 -8.52 13.68 -15.63
C ALA A 50 -7.32 13.65 -16.58
N ASP A 51 -6.37 12.74 -16.35
CA ASP A 51 -5.23 12.50 -17.24
C ASP A 51 -5.67 12.08 -18.64
N GLY A 52 -6.74 11.28 -18.76
CA GLY A 52 -7.29 10.87 -20.06
C GLY A 52 -7.83 12.00 -20.94
N ARG A 53 -8.04 13.20 -20.37
CA ARG A 53 -8.47 14.42 -21.07
C ARG A 53 -7.30 15.31 -21.51
N LEU A 54 -6.08 15.03 -21.07
CA LEU A 54 -4.88 15.78 -21.42
C LEU A 54 -4.26 15.24 -22.69
N ARG A 55 -3.45 16.07 -23.36
CA ARG A 55 -2.66 15.65 -24.52
C ARG A 55 -1.60 14.65 -24.07
N GLU A 56 -1.31 13.67 -24.90
CA GLU A 56 -0.38 12.58 -24.55
C GLU A 56 1.04 13.09 -24.27
N GLU A 57 1.47 14.13 -24.97
CA GLU A 57 2.76 14.81 -24.77
C GLU A 57 2.92 15.48 -23.40
N ASP A 58 1.78 15.82 -22.76
CA ASP A 58 1.75 16.45 -21.45
C ASP A 58 1.80 15.45 -20.28
N LEU A 59 1.69 14.17 -20.58
CA LEU A 59 1.60 13.09 -19.59
C LEU A 59 2.97 12.43 -19.34
N SER A 60 3.28 12.16 -18.09
CA SER A 60 4.40 11.27 -17.74
C SER A 60 4.13 9.82 -18.18
N PRO A 61 5.16 8.96 -18.29
CA PRO A 61 4.96 7.54 -18.64
C PRO A 61 3.95 6.83 -17.74
N PHE A 62 3.98 7.10 -16.43
CA PHE A 62 3.03 6.57 -15.46
C PHE A 62 1.58 7.00 -15.77
N GLN A 63 1.37 8.26 -16.10
CA GLN A 63 0.05 8.80 -16.43
C GLN A 63 -0.46 8.26 -17.76
N LYS A 64 0.40 8.19 -18.80
CA LYS A 64 0.04 7.62 -20.11
C LYS A 64 -0.50 6.20 -19.98
N GLU A 65 0.17 5.37 -19.20
CA GLU A 65 -0.23 3.97 -18.99
C GLU A 65 -1.60 3.84 -18.31
N ARG A 66 -1.95 4.80 -17.44
CA ARG A 66 -3.15 4.75 -16.58
C ARG A 66 -4.29 5.66 -17.00
N ALA A 67 -4.05 6.53 -17.98
CA ALA A 67 -5.06 7.47 -18.49
C ALA A 67 -6.32 6.76 -18.98
N ILE A 68 -7.49 7.17 -18.48
CA ILE A 68 -8.79 6.64 -18.86
C ILE A 68 -9.44 7.61 -19.86
N LYS A 69 -9.30 7.32 -21.15
CA LYS A 69 -9.88 8.12 -22.24
C LYS A 69 -11.39 7.91 -22.41
N LYS A 70 -11.89 6.71 -22.05
CA LYS A 70 -13.31 6.36 -22.10
C LYS A 70 -13.72 5.76 -20.76
N LEU A 71 -14.79 6.29 -20.19
CA LEU A 71 -15.30 5.76 -18.91
C LEU A 71 -15.74 4.31 -19.06
N PRO A 72 -15.51 3.47 -18.04
CA PRO A 72 -16.03 2.13 -18.02
C PRO A 72 -17.57 2.11 -17.96
N ASN A 73 -18.14 0.97 -18.33
CA ASN A 73 -19.55 0.74 -18.00
C ASN A 73 -19.74 0.60 -16.48
N PRO A 74 -20.97 0.76 -15.96
CA PRO A 74 -21.23 0.72 -14.52
C PRO A 74 -20.86 -0.62 -13.87
N LEU A 75 -21.01 -1.74 -14.59
CA LEU A 75 -20.68 -3.07 -14.05
C LEU A 75 -19.18 -3.26 -13.88
N ASP A 76 -18.38 -2.87 -14.88
CA ASP A 76 -16.91 -2.92 -14.79
C ASP A 76 -16.39 -1.99 -13.71
N PHE A 77 -16.99 -0.81 -13.58
CA PHE A 77 -16.64 0.12 -12.52
C PHE A 77 -16.96 -0.46 -11.13
N ALA A 78 -18.16 -1.03 -10.94
CA ALA A 78 -18.53 -1.67 -9.70
C ALA A 78 -17.63 -2.87 -9.37
N GLY A 79 -17.31 -3.71 -10.36
CA GLY A 79 -16.38 -4.82 -10.20
C GLY A 79 -14.96 -4.38 -9.80
N TYR A 80 -14.48 -3.26 -10.34
CA TYR A 80 -13.23 -2.64 -9.90
C TYR A 80 -13.32 -2.16 -8.46
N VAL A 81 -14.33 -1.35 -8.15
CA VAL A 81 -14.48 -0.71 -6.83
C VAL A 81 -14.63 -1.78 -5.73
N LEU A 82 -15.52 -2.74 -5.96
CA LEU A 82 -15.89 -3.78 -4.99
C LEU A 82 -15.09 -5.08 -5.15
N PHE A 83 -13.91 -5.03 -5.74
CA PHE A 83 -13.05 -6.20 -5.92
C PHE A 83 -12.76 -6.88 -4.58
N PHE A 84 -13.53 -7.92 -4.27
CA PHE A 84 -13.61 -8.53 -2.94
C PHE A 84 -12.27 -9.03 -2.34
N PRO A 85 -11.28 -9.56 -3.14
CA PRO A 85 -10.03 -10.04 -2.56
C PRO A 85 -9.21 -8.95 -1.85
N SER A 86 -9.46 -7.68 -2.17
CA SER A 86 -8.72 -6.55 -1.62
C SER A 86 -9.60 -5.49 -0.94
N LEU A 87 -10.91 -5.70 -0.86
CA LEU A 87 -11.86 -4.67 -0.44
C LEU A 87 -11.61 -4.17 0.99
N PHE A 88 -11.37 -5.08 1.94
CA PHE A 88 -11.32 -4.73 3.37
C PHE A 88 -9.95 -4.26 3.85
N ALA A 89 -8.88 -4.78 3.28
CA ALA A 89 -7.52 -4.50 3.78
C ALA A 89 -6.49 -4.18 2.67
N GLY A 90 -6.93 -4.01 1.44
CA GLY A 90 -6.06 -3.85 0.29
C GLY A 90 -5.49 -5.19 -0.19
N PRO A 91 -4.55 -5.17 -1.10
CA PRO A 91 -3.87 -4.01 -1.69
C PRO A 91 -4.72 -3.19 -2.65
N ALA A 92 -4.50 -1.87 -2.69
CA ALA A 92 -5.10 -1.01 -3.71
C ALA A 92 -4.35 -1.14 -5.04
N PHE A 93 -5.07 -0.99 -6.15
CA PHE A 93 -4.53 -1.02 -7.52
C PHE A 93 -5.38 -0.13 -8.43
N ASP A 94 -4.84 0.23 -9.60
CA ASP A 94 -5.49 1.13 -10.53
C ASP A 94 -6.52 0.42 -11.42
N TYR A 95 -7.49 1.19 -11.98
CA TYR A 95 -8.52 0.64 -12.86
C TYR A 95 -7.93 -0.05 -14.09
N ILE A 96 -6.81 0.42 -14.63
CA ILE A 96 -6.16 -0.21 -15.78
C ILE A 96 -5.72 -1.65 -15.50
N ASP A 97 -5.27 -1.93 -14.26
CA ASP A 97 -4.90 -3.29 -13.86
C ASP A 97 -6.13 -4.21 -13.82
N TYR A 98 -7.26 -3.70 -13.29
CA TYR A 98 -8.53 -4.41 -13.30
C TYR A 98 -9.00 -4.70 -14.73
N ARG A 99 -8.96 -3.71 -15.62
CA ARG A 99 -9.36 -3.87 -17.03
C ARG A 99 -8.50 -4.92 -17.72
N ARG A 100 -7.18 -4.84 -17.59
CA ARG A 100 -6.26 -5.86 -18.16
C ARG A 100 -6.51 -7.25 -17.61
N TRP A 101 -6.96 -7.34 -16.35
CA TRP A 101 -7.29 -8.62 -15.73
C TRP A 101 -8.57 -9.23 -16.30
N ILE A 102 -9.66 -8.49 -16.41
CA ILE A 102 -10.92 -9.01 -16.99
C ILE A 102 -10.80 -9.30 -18.48
N GLU A 103 -10.06 -8.47 -19.23
CA GLU A 103 -9.73 -8.68 -20.65
C GLU A 103 -8.70 -9.81 -20.84
N THR A 104 -8.09 -10.30 -19.77
CA THR A 104 -7.01 -11.33 -19.78
C THR A 104 -5.71 -10.90 -20.46
N THR A 105 -5.59 -9.64 -20.88
CA THR A 105 -4.39 -9.11 -21.56
C THR A 105 -3.17 -9.06 -20.65
N MET A 106 -3.36 -8.97 -19.32
CA MET A 106 -2.24 -9.01 -18.38
C MET A 106 -1.49 -10.36 -18.34
N PHE A 107 -2.09 -11.44 -18.88
CA PHE A 107 -1.51 -12.79 -18.92
C PHE A 107 -0.81 -13.10 -20.24
N GLU A 108 -0.78 -12.15 -21.16
CA GLU A 108 -0.05 -12.30 -22.41
C GLU A 108 1.46 -12.26 -22.14
N VAL A 109 2.17 -13.14 -22.81
CA VAL A 109 3.64 -13.20 -22.70
C VAL A 109 4.19 -12.04 -23.51
N PRO A 110 5.05 -11.18 -22.92
CA PRO A 110 5.65 -10.07 -23.66
C PRO A 110 6.41 -10.54 -24.90
N ALA A 111 6.44 -9.69 -25.91
CA ALA A 111 7.27 -9.91 -27.08
C ALA A 111 8.74 -10.10 -26.67
N GLY A 112 9.39 -11.13 -27.19
CA GLY A 112 10.79 -11.47 -26.85
C GLY A 112 10.94 -12.55 -25.76
N VAL A 113 9.87 -12.96 -25.09
CA VAL A 113 9.90 -14.13 -24.21
C VAL A 113 9.61 -15.37 -25.04
N ASP A 114 10.45 -16.40 -24.87
CA ASP A 114 10.26 -17.70 -25.53
C ASP A 114 8.85 -18.25 -25.25
N PRO A 115 8.04 -18.52 -26.29
CA PRO A 115 6.69 -19.06 -26.13
C PRO A 115 6.62 -20.38 -25.35
N SER A 116 7.68 -21.19 -25.36
CA SER A 116 7.79 -22.44 -24.59
C SER A 116 7.83 -22.18 -23.08
N LYS A 117 8.23 -21.00 -22.64
CA LYS A 117 8.27 -20.56 -21.24
C LYS A 117 6.93 -20.00 -20.75
N LYS A 118 5.89 -20.10 -21.56
CA LYS A 118 4.54 -19.71 -21.15
C LYS A 118 4.11 -20.54 -19.94
N PRO A 119 3.68 -19.91 -18.83
CA PRO A 119 3.28 -20.65 -17.65
C PRO A 119 2.07 -21.53 -17.94
N PRO A 120 1.97 -22.71 -17.31
CA PRO A 120 0.81 -23.58 -17.47
C PRO A 120 -0.45 -22.85 -16.99
N THR A 121 -1.46 -22.79 -17.87
CA THR A 121 -2.75 -22.15 -17.57
C THR A 121 -3.73 -23.16 -16.96
N ARG A 122 -4.79 -22.65 -16.33
CA ARG A 122 -5.94 -23.48 -15.94
C ARG A 122 -6.64 -24.00 -17.20
N LYS A 123 -7.18 -25.22 -17.12
CA LYS A 123 -7.95 -25.84 -18.22
C LYS A 123 -9.06 -24.87 -18.66
N ARG A 124 -9.13 -24.54 -19.95
CA ARG A 124 -10.08 -23.60 -20.57
C ARG A 124 -9.99 -22.13 -20.11
N ARG A 125 -8.90 -21.71 -19.46
CA ARG A 125 -8.71 -20.31 -19.02
C ARG A 125 -7.31 -19.82 -19.39
N LYS A 126 -7.18 -18.52 -19.70
CA LYS A 126 -5.88 -17.89 -19.98
C LYS A 126 -5.06 -17.60 -18.71
N ILE A 127 -5.68 -17.70 -17.52
CA ILE A 127 -5.06 -17.37 -16.24
C ILE A 127 -4.04 -18.45 -15.85
N PRO A 128 -2.78 -18.09 -15.53
CA PRO A 128 -1.78 -19.04 -15.05
C PRO A 128 -2.20 -19.77 -13.77
N ARG A 129 -1.63 -20.95 -13.51
CA ARG A 129 -1.89 -21.69 -12.29
C ARG A 129 -1.35 -20.94 -11.08
N SER A 130 -2.24 -20.51 -10.21
CA SER A 130 -1.95 -19.66 -9.04
C SER A 130 -2.20 -20.33 -7.69
N GLY A 131 -2.72 -21.58 -7.67
CA GLY A 131 -3.10 -22.25 -6.42
C GLY A 131 -1.95 -22.39 -5.43
N THR A 132 -0.82 -22.96 -5.85
CA THR A 132 0.34 -23.17 -5.00
C THR A 132 0.90 -21.87 -4.40
N PRO A 133 1.22 -20.80 -5.19
CA PRO A 133 1.70 -19.56 -4.62
C PRO A 133 0.67 -18.88 -3.72
N ALA A 134 -0.62 -18.96 -4.03
CA ALA A 134 -1.69 -18.43 -3.19
C ALA A 134 -1.77 -19.16 -1.84
N THR A 135 -1.73 -20.50 -1.85
CA THR A 135 -1.73 -21.30 -0.62
C THR A 135 -0.52 -20.98 0.26
N TRP A 136 0.70 -20.90 -0.31
CA TRP A 136 1.88 -20.53 0.47
C TRP A 136 1.78 -19.13 1.08
N LYS A 137 1.17 -18.16 0.36
CA LYS A 137 0.90 -16.83 0.92
C LYS A 137 -0.10 -16.91 2.07
N ALA A 138 -1.18 -17.67 1.90
CA ALA A 138 -2.20 -17.85 2.94
C ALA A 138 -1.61 -18.52 4.20
N VAL A 139 -0.84 -19.59 4.04
CA VAL A 139 -0.16 -20.26 5.17
C VAL A 139 0.75 -19.29 5.92
N LYS A 140 1.59 -18.53 5.20
CA LYS A 140 2.43 -17.49 5.83
C LYS A 140 1.59 -16.44 6.56
N GLY A 141 0.47 -16.03 5.97
CA GLY A 141 -0.47 -15.09 6.60
C GLY A 141 -1.04 -15.62 7.92
N ILE A 142 -1.49 -16.88 7.93
CA ILE A 142 -1.97 -17.56 9.14
C ILE A 142 -0.88 -17.64 10.21
N LEU A 143 0.35 -18.02 9.83
CA LEU A 143 1.47 -18.09 10.78
C LEU A 143 1.78 -16.73 11.43
N TRP A 144 1.73 -15.63 10.65
CA TRP A 144 1.90 -14.29 11.20
C TRP A 144 0.76 -13.90 12.16
N ILE A 145 -0.49 -14.26 11.84
CA ILE A 145 -1.64 -14.02 12.74
C ILE A 145 -1.51 -14.82 14.03
N LEU A 146 -1.13 -16.11 13.96
CA LEU A 146 -0.92 -16.93 15.15
C LEU A 146 0.20 -16.37 16.03
N LEU A 147 1.29 -15.91 15.43
CA LEU A 147 2.38 -15.27 16.17
C LEU A 147 1.92 -13.94 16.79
N PHE A 148 1.14 -13.13 16.07
CA PHE A 148 0.49 -11.92 16.62
C PHE A 148 -0.36 -12.26 17.85
N LEU A 149 -1.26 -13.23 17.73
CA LEU A 149 -2.15 -13.62 18.83
C LEU A 149 -1.37 -14.08 20.08
N LYS A 150 -0.26 -14.82 19.87
CA LYS A 150 0.61 -15.25 20.97
C LYS A 150 1.32 -14.07 21.63
N LEU A 151 1.94 -13.18 20.83
CA LEU A 151 2.74 -12.08 21.36
C LEU A 151 1.89 -10.94 21.91
N SER A 152 0.68 -10.73 21.40
CA SER A 152 -0.24 -9.70 21.93
C SER A 152 -0.72 -9.96 23.34
N GLY A 153 -0.63 -11.21 23.84
CA GLY A 153 -0.85 -11.55 25.24
C GLY A 153 0.29 -11.09 26.18
N TRP A 154 1.46 -10.80 25.61
CA TRP A 154 2.65 -10.37 26.38
C TRP A 154 3.00 -8.90 26.15
N TYR A 155 2.75 -8.38 24.94
CA TYR A 155 3.10 -7.01 24.50
C TYR A 155 1.85 -6.32 23.97
N TYR A 156 1.19 -5.55 24.82
CA TYR A 156 -0.04 -4.79 24.55
C TYR A 156 0.11 -3.34 25.00
N PRO A 157 -0.68 -2.39 24.45
CA PRO A 157 -0.48 -0.96 24.71
C PRO A 157 -0.57 -0.55 26.18
N ASP A 158 -1.45 -1.18 26.96
CA ASP A 158 -1.69 -0.81 28.37
C ASP A 158 -0.47 -1.08 29.26
N LEU A 159 0.49 -1.92 28.80
CA LEU A 159 1.79 -2.06 29.48
C LEU A 159 2.52 -0.74 29.65
N LEU A 160 2.35 0.20 28.71
CA LEU A 160 3.06 1.49 28.74
C LEU A 160 2.47 2.48 29.75
N THR A 161 1.23 2.28 30.15
CA THR A 161 0.48 3.13 31.10
C THR A 161 0.44 2.55 32.52
N GLY A 162 0.93 1.32 32.69
CA GLY A 162 1.01 0.67 33.99
C GLY A 162 2.19 1.18 34.82
N ASP A 163 2.00 1.28 36.14
CA ASP A 163 3.03 1.74 37.07
C ASP A 163 4.30 0.87 37.00
N GLU A 164 4.16 -0.42 36.72
CA GLU A 164 5.26 -1.35 36.58
C GLU A 164 6.23 -0.95 35.46
N TYR A 165 5.73 -0.36 34.36
CA TYR A 165 6.60 0.06 33.24
C TYR A 165 7.63 1.11 33.68
N LEU A 166 7.27 2.02 34.59
CA LEU A 166 8.15 3.07 35.08
C LEU A 166 9.23 2.53 36.02
N THR A 167 8.99 1.39 36.68
CA THR A 167 9.97 0.73 37.56
C THR A 167 11.07 0.00 36.78
N HIS A 168 10.84 -0.30 35.49
CA HIS A 168 11.82 -1.01 34.66
C HIS A 168 13.02 -0.11 34.29
N GLY A 169 14.21 -0.68 34.25
CA GLY A 169 15.40 -0.04 33.73
C GLY A 169 15.26 0.31 32.23
N PHE A 170 16.06 1.28 31.78
CA PHE A 170 16.00 1.83 30.42
C PHE A 170 15.98 0.75 29.31
N ALA A 171 16.90 -0.22 29.38
CA ALA A 171 16.99 -1.28 28.37
C ALA A 171 15.70 -2.13 28.27
N LYS A 172 15.07 -2.46 29.40
CA LYS A 172 13.80 -3.20 29.43
C LYS A 172 12.65 -2.37 28.86
N ARG A 173 12.58 -1.08 29.15
CA ARG A 173 11.60 -0.18 28.56
C ARG A 173 11.73 -0.07 27.04
N VAL A 174 12.95 0.06 26.53
CA VAL A 174 13.21 0.07 25.09
C VAL A 174 12.82 -1.26 24.46
N TRP A 175 13.14 -2.38 25.11
CA TRP A 175 12.73 -3.72 24.63
C TRP A 175 11.21 -3.87 24.55
N ILE A 176 10.46 -3.45 25.56
CA ILE A 176 8.99 -3.49 25.55
C ILE A 176 8.43 -2.68 24.40
N LEU A 177 8.90 -1.43 24.17
CA LEU A 177 8.50 -0.59 23.05
C LEU A 177 8.80 -1.25 21.70
N HIS A 178 9.99 -1.84 21.56
CA HIS A 178 10.38 -2.55 20.34
C HIS A 178 9.44 -3.73 20.07
N MET A 179 9.21 -4.58 21.07
CA MET A 179 8.36 -5.76 20.95
C MET A 179 6.89 -5.41 20.72
N LEU A 180 6.39 -4.33 21.30
CA LEU A 180 5.06 -3.80 21.02
C LEU A 180 4.94 -3.39 19.52
N GLY A 181 5.96 -2.71 19.00
CA GLY A 181 6.04 -2.36 17.59
C GLY A 181 6.08 -3.60 16.68
N VAL A 182 6.93 -4.59 17.01
CA VAL A 182 6.98 -5.89 16.29
C VAL A 182 5.61 -6.57 16.31
N THR A 183 5.01 -6.74 17.49
CA THR A 183 3.71 -7.40 17.66
C THR A 183 2.63 -6.73 16.80
N THR A 184 2.56 -5.41 16.81
CA THR A 184 1.61 -4.66 15.98
C THR A 184 1.84 -4.92 14.48
N ARG A 185 3.10 -4.96 14.02
CA ARG A 185 3.43 -5.22 12.60
C ARG A 185 3.02 -6.64 12.17
N LEU A 186 3.14 -7.64 13.04
CA LEU A 186 2.75 -9.03 12.73
C LEU A 186 1.29 -9.15 12.30
N LYS A 187 0.38 -8.40 12.93
CA LYS A 187 -1.04 -8.32 12.53
C LYS A 187 -1.17 -7.89 11.06
N TYR A 188 -0.47 -6.83 10.67
CA TYR A 188 -0.49 -6.34 9.29
C TYR A 188 0.18 -7.31 8.32
N TYR A 189 1.30 -7.93 8.68
CA TYR A 189 1.94 -8.97 7.86
C TYR A 189 0.98 -10.11 7.57
N GLY A 190 0.22 -10.54 8.58
CA GLY A 190 -0.76 -11.60 8.43
C GLY A 190 -1.90 -11.22 7.52
N VAL A 191 -2.59 -10.12 7.81
CA VAL A 191 -3.75 -9.64 7.03
C VAL A 191 -3.36 -9.37 5.59
N TRP A 192 -2.25 -8.67 5.34
CA TRP A 192 -1.83 -8.37 3.97
C TRP A 192 -1.35 -9.62 3.21
N ALA A 193 -0.74 -10.60 3.88
CA ALA A 193 -0.39 -11.86 3.22
C ALA A 193 -1.64 -12.66 2.82
N LEU A 194 -2.70 -12.65 3.63
CA LEU A 194 -3.97 -13.30 3.31
C LEU A 194 -4.66 -12.64 2.11
N THR A 195 -4.79 -11.31 2.11
CA THR A 195 -5.43 -10.57 1.00
C THR A 195 -4.59 -10.63 -0.28
N GLU A 196 -3.25 -10.58 -0.18
CA GLU A 196 -2.35 -10.82 -1.31
C GLU A 196 -2.51 -12.24 -1.86
N GLY A 197 -2.64 -13.25 -0.98
CA GLY A 197 -2.93 -14.63 -1.36
C GLY A 197 -4.24 -14.76 -2.12
N ALA A 198 -5.30 -14.07 -1.70
CA ALA A 198 -6.58 -14.02 -2.41
C ALA A 198 -6.45 -13.35 -3.78
N CYS A 199 -5.67 -12.27 -3.88
CA CYS A 199 -5.37 -11.61 -5.14
C CYS A 199 -4.54 -12.51 -6.09
N ILE A 200 -3.61 -13.31 -5.57
CA ILE A 200 -2.87 -14.30 -6.35
C ILE A 200 -3.82 -15.40 -6.85
N LEU A 201 -4.71 -15.88 -5.98
CA LEU A 201 -5.68 -16.93 -6.35
C LEU A 201 -6.63 -16.48 -7.46
N SER A 202 -7.06 -15.22 -7.47
CA SER A 202 -7.89 -14.63 -8.52
C SER A 202 -7.12 -14.40 -9.84
N GLY A 203 -5.77 -14.41 -9.80
CA GLY A 203 -4.91 -14.06 -10.92
C GLY A 203 -4.44 -12.61 -10.94
N MET A 204 -5.06 -11.70 -10.15
CA MET A 204 -4.69 -10.28 -10.11
C MET A 204 -3.26 -10.03 -9.60
N GLY A 205 -2.72 -10.96 -8.81
CA GLY A 205 -1.33 -10.91 -8.34
C GLY A 205 -0.26 -11.18 -9.40
N TYR A 206 -0.65 -11.59 -10.62
CA TYR A 206 0.30 -11.91 -11.69
C TYR A 206 1.07 -10.67 -12.15
N LYS A 207 2.40 -10.75 -12.13
CA LYS A 207 3.29 -9.66 -12.56
C LYS A 207 3.95 -9.90 -13.90
N GLY A 208 4.15 -11.16 -14.26
CA GLY A 208 4.81 -11.55 -15.50
C GLY A 208 5.63 -12.81 -15.34
N VAL A 209 6.36 -13.14 -16.40
CA VAL A 209 7.31 -14.26 -16.48
C VAL A 209 8.71 -13.69 -16.58
N ASP A 210 9.64 -14.20 -15.80
CA ASP A 210 11.06 -13.90 -15.95
C ASP A 210 11.55 -14.46 -17.30
N PRO A 211 12.10 -13.64 -18.21
CA PRO A 211 12.46 -14.06 -19.56
C PRO A 211 13.61 -15.08 -19.60
N ILE A 212 14.44 -15.11 -18.57
CA ILE A 212 15.60 -16.00 -18.49
C ILE A 212 15.21 -17.35 -17.87
N THR A 213 14.55 -17.31 -16.72
CA THR A 213 14.24 -18.50 -15.94
C THR A 213 12.90 -19.14 -16.25
N GLY A 214 12.00 -18.42 -16.93
CA GLY A 214 10.62 -18.84 -17.16
C GLY A 214 9.75 -18.83 -15.90
N LYS A 215 10.28 -18.33 -14.78
CA LYS A 215 9.57 -18.33 -13.50
C LYS A 215 8.50 -17.24 -13.47
N VAL A 216 7.31 -17.64 -13.04
CA VAL A 216 6.18 -16.70 -12.88
C VAL A 216 6.35 -15.89 -11.59
N SER A 217 6.25 -14.56 -11.71
CA SER A 217 6.17 -13.65 -10.57
C SER A 217 4.73 -13.33 -10.23
N TRP A 218 4.41 -13.38 -8.92
CA TRP A 218 3.09 -13.08 -8.37
C TRP A 218 3.09 -11.84 -7.47
N ASP A 219 4.11 -10.97 -7.60
CA ASP A 219 4.38 -9.83 -6.71
C ASP A 219 3.68 -8.54 -7.14
N ARG A 220 2.75 -8.56 -8.11
CA ARG A 220 2.09 -7.32 -8.61
C ARG A 220 1.47 -6.50 -7.49
N LEU A 221 0.77 -7.18 -6.58
CA LEU A 221 0.03 -6.55 -5.48
C LEU A 221 0.68 -6.80 -4.11
N ARG A 222 1.99 -7.06 -4.10
CA ARG A 222 2.74 -7.18 -2.86
C ARG A 222 2.63 -5.89 -2.06
N ASN A 223 2.15 -6.00 -0.80
CA ASN A 223 1.93 -4.84 0.06
C ASN A 223 2.99 -4.65 1.13
N VAL A 224 3.66 -5.73 1.53
CA VAL A 224 4.73 -5.67 2.53
C VAL A 224 5.83 -6.70 2.25
N SER A 225 7.05 -6.35 2.63
CA SER A 225 8.18 -7.26 2.72
C SER A 225 8.63 -7.35 4.19
N PRO A 226 8.17 -8.33 4.98
CA PRO A 226 8.53 -8.42 6.39
C PRO A 226 10.03 -8.34 6.63
N TRP A 227 10.82 -9.14 5.90
CA TRP A 227 12.27 -9.10 5.99
C TRP A 227 12.85 -7.72 5.65
N GLY A 228 12.35 -7.07 4.57
CA GLY A 228 12.81 -5.73 4.18
C GLY A 228 12.45 -4.64 5.19
N VAL A 229 11.38 -4.85 5.98
CA VAL A 229 11.01 -3.95 7.09
C VAL A 229 11.91 -4.19 8.31
N GLU A 230 12.00 -5.44 8.77
CA GLU A 230 12.72 -5.77 10.02
C GLU A 230 14.25 -5.62 9.89
N SER A 231 14.80 -5.74 8.69
CA SER A 231 16.24 -5.55 8.42
C SER A 231 16.58 -4.16 7.85
N ALA A 232 15.62 -3.22 7.82
CA ALA A 232 15.82 -1.91 7.23
C ALA A 232 16.92 -1.12 7.97
N GLN A 233 17.93 -0.68 7.23
CA GLN A 233 19.05 0.10 7.79
C GLN A 233 18.77 1.62 7.82
N ASN A 234 17.67 2.07 7.21
CA ASN A 234 17.27 3.47 7.19
C ASN A 234 15.77 3.61 6.92
N THR A 235 15.23 4.80 7.21
CA THR A 235 13.80 5.12 7.05
C THR A 235 13.30 4.93 5.62
N ARG A 236 14.13 5.22 4.62
CA ARG A 236 13.76 5.04 3.21
C ARG A 236 13.55 3.56 2.86
N ALA A 237 14.44 2.69 3.31
CA ALA A 237 14.33 1.25 3.11
C ALA A 237 13.09 0.68 3.85
N TYR A 238 12.85 1.15 5.08
CA TYR A 238 11.65 0.80 5.84
C TYR A 238 10.36 1.16 5.08
N LEU A 239 10.21 2.42 4.68
CA LEU A 239 9.02 2.90 3.96
C LEU A 239 8.84 2.24 2.58
N ALA A 240 9.92 1.87 1.92
CA ALA A 240 9.87 1.17 0.64
C ALA A 240 9.33 -0.26 0.75
N ASN A 241 9.38 -0.87 1.95
CA ASN A 241 8.96 -2.24 2.22
C ASN A 241 7.68 -2.35 3.04
N TRP A 242 7.15 -1.24 3.56
CA TRP A 242 5.95 -1.16 4.36
C TRP A 242 4.79 -0.54 3.60
N ASN A 243 3.63 -1.19 3.59
CA ASN A 243 2.39 -0.70 2.96
C ASN A 243 2.63 -0.11 1.55
N MET A 244 3.29 -0.92 0.72
CA MET A 244 3.89 -0.50 -0.56
C MET A 244 2.86 0.12 -1.51
N ASN A 245 1.63 -0.39 -1.52
CA ASN A 245 0.59 0.11 -2.42
C ASN A 245 0.06 1.47 -1.96
N THR A 246 -0.07 1.71 -0.65
CA THR A 246 -0.40 3.03 -0.11
C THR A 246 0.73 4.03 -0.39
N ASN A 247 1.98 3.61 -0.24
CA ASN A 247 3.13 4.44 -0.58
C ASN A 247 3.14 4.82 -2.07
N ASN A 248 2.82 3.87 -2.96
CA ASN A 248 2.68 4.14 -4.39
C ASN A 248 1.52 5.09 -4.70
N TRP A 249 0.37 4.93 -4.03
CA TRP A 249 -0.76 5.84 -4.15
C TRP A 249 -0.37 7.26 -3.71
N LEU A 250 0.20 7.43 -2.51
CA LEU A 250 0.65 8.73 -2.01
C LEU A 250 1.68 9.38 -2.94
N ARG A 251 2.63 8.62 -3.46
CA ARG A 251 3.64 9.12 -4.38
C ARG A 251 3.03 9.64 -5.67
N ASN A 252 2.15 8.87 -6.30
CA ASN A 252 1.68 9.15 -7.65
C ASN A 252 0.45 10.07 -7.68
N TYR A 253 -0.38 10.05 -6.65
CA TYR A 253 -1.64 10.77 -6.60
C TYR A 253 -1.69 11.91 -5.57
N MET A 254 -0.60 12.10 -4.79
CA MET A 254 -0.41 13.26 -3.93
C MET A 254 0.94 13.93 -4.19
N TYR A 255 2.05 13.29 -3.87
CA TYR A 255 3.39 13.87 -3.93
C TYR A 255 3.74 14.50 -5.30
N LEU A 256 3.51 13.74 -6.37
CA LEU A 256 3.75 14.24 -7.74
C LEU A 256 2.67 15.22 -8.20
N ARG A 257 1.42 15.13 -7.69
CA ARG A 257 0.32 16.02 -8.10
C ARG A 257 0.36 17.41 -7.47
N VAL A 258 0.92 17.54 -6.26
CA VAL A 258 1.15 18.84 -5.60
C VAL A 258 2.44 19.51 -6.07
N THR A 259 3.27 18.82 -6.84
CA THR A 259 4.52 19.35 -7.39
C THR A 259 4.23 20.08 -8.70
N PRO A 260 4.62 21.35 -8.85
CA PRO A 260 4.46 22.08 -10.11
C PRO A 260 5.14 21.35 -11.29
N LYS A 261 4.50 21.38 -12.46
CA LYS A 261 5.04 20.76 -13.68
C LYS A 261 6.47 21.26 -13.96
N GLY A 262 7.39 20.37 -14.29
CA GLY A 262 8.79 20.68 -14.60
C GLY A 262 9.68 20.94 -13.37
N LYS A 263 9.15 20.95 -12.14
CA LYS A 263 9.95 21.09 -10.92
C LYS A 263 10.19 19.75 -10.22
N LYS A 264 11.33 19.64 -9.53
CA LYS A 264 11.60 18.50 -8.64
C LYS A 264 10.76 18.66 -7.37
N PRO A 265 10.13 17.58 -6.85
CA PRO A 265 9.42 17.63 -5.58
C PRO A 265 10.36 17.99 -4.43
N GLY A 266 9.96 18.97 -3.60
CA GLY A 266 10.71 19.43 -2.44
C GLY A 266 10.00 19.09 -1.12
N PHE A 267 10.47 19.74 -0.03
CA PHE A 267 9.95 19.57 1.33
C PHE A 267 8.43 19.79 1.41
N ARG A 268 7.88 20.81 0.73
CA ARG A 268 6.44 21.08 0.75
C ARG A 268 5.61 19.92 0.20
N ALA A 269 6.06 19.27 -0.87
CA ALA A 269 5.38 18.10 -1.42
C ALA A 269 5.50 16.89 -0.47
N SER A 270 6.65 16.72 0.18
CA SER A 270 6.85 15.70 1.22
C SER A 270 5.90 15.93 2.40
N MET A 271 5.87 17.12 2.96
CA MET A 271 4.99 17.47 4.08
C MET A 271 3.50 17.27 3.72
N ALA A 272 3.05 17.77 2.56
CA ALA A 272 1.67 17.56 2.10
C ALA A 272 1.32 16.06 2.01
N THR A 273 2.26 15.23 1.56
CA THR A 273 2.07 13.78 1.44
C THR A 273 1.95 13.12 2.81
N PHE A 274 2.81 13.46 3.76
CA PHE A 274 2.76 12.89 5.11
C PHE A 274 1.52 13.35 5.89
N VAL A 275 1.12 14.63 5.75
CA VAL A 275 -0.12 15.14 6.35
C VAL A 275 -1.34 14.45 5.74
N THR A 276 -1.36 14.24 4.41
CA THR A 276 -2.41 13.46 3.76
C THR A 276 -2.47 12.03 4.29
N SER A 277 -1.31 11.40 4.52
CA SER A 277 -1.25 10.06 5.11
C SER A 277 -1.81 10.06 6.52
N ALA A 278 -1.46 11.05 7.36
CA ALA A 278 -2.01 11.18 8.71
C ALA A 278 -3.55 11.32 8.67
N PHE A 279 -4.07 12.20 7.82
CA PHE A 279 -5.49 12.45 7.64
C PHE A 279 -6.22 11.19 7.14
N TRP A 280 -5.63 10.45 6.23
CA TRP A 280 -6.17 9.17 5.75
C TRP A 280 -6.24 8.10 6.87
N HIS A 281 -5.33 8.13 7.86
CA HIS A 281 -5.36 7.24 9.03
C HIS A 281 -6.41 7.63 10.07
N GLY A 282 -6.78 8.92 10.17
CA GLY A 282 -7.79 9.43 11.08
C GLY A 282 -7.34 10.62 11.91
N PHE A 283 -8.05 10.90 13.01
CA PHE A 283 -7.90 12.15 13.75
C PHE A 283 -7.19 12.01 15.11
N TYR A 284 -6.67 10.84 15.43
CA TYR A 284 -5.86 10.68 16.63
C TYR A 284 -4.56 11.49 16.50
N PRO A 285 -4.22 12.35 17.47
CA PRO A 285 -3.04 13.23 17.40
C PRO A 285 -1.73 12.48 17.12
N GLY A 286 -1.60 11.25 17.60
CA GLY A 286 -0.44 10.38 17.36
C GLY A 286 -0.14 10.15 15.89
N TYR A 287 -1.14 10.10 15.01
CA TYR A 287 -0.91 9.98 13.57
C TYR A 287 -0.18 11.20 13.03
N TYR A 288 -0.65 12.41 13.40
CA TYR A 288 -0.05 13.65 12.93
C TYR A 288 1.37 13.83 13.45
N LEU A 289 1.59 13.58 14.73
CA LEU A 289 2.93 13.62 15.32
C LEU A 289 3.89 12.66 14.61
N THR A 290 3.47 11.40 14.39
CA THR A 290 4.29 10.38 13.76
C THR A 290 4.61 10.73 12.30
N PHE A 291 3.62 11.13 11.50
CA PHE A 291 3.84 11.40 10.08
C PHE A 291 4.58 12.70 9.84
N VAL A 292 4.34 13.75 10.64
CA VAL A 292 5.10 15.00 10.57
C VAL A 292 6.55 14.74 10.96
N LEU A 293 6.80 14.02 12.06
CA LEU A 293 8.15 13.61 12.47
C LEU A 293 8.84 12.79 11.37
N ALA A 294 8.14 11.83 10.76
CA ALA A 294 8.68 11.03 9.66
C ALA A 294 9.09 11.89 8.44
N SER A 295 8.34 12.97 8.16
CA SER A 295 8.72 13.95 7.11
C SER A 295 10.04 14.64 7.40
N PHE A 296 10.24 15.08 8.65
CA PHE A 296 11.51 15.69 9.07
C PHE A 296 12.66 14.68 9.02
N VAL A 297 12.50 13.49 9.60
CA VAL A 297 13.51 12.42 9.59
C VAL A 297 13.92 12.08 8.15
N GLN A 298 12.96 11.95 7.23
CA GLN A 298 13.26 11.68 5.83
C GLN A 298 14.02 12.85 5.17
N THR A 299 13.74 14.08 5.55
CA THR A 299 14.40 15.27 5.01
C THR A 299 15.85 15.34 5.49
N VAL A 300 16.08 15.13 6.78
CA VAL A 300 17.43 15.10 7.38
C VAL A 300 18.25 13.98 6.72
N ALA A 301 17.72 12.77 6.64
CA ALA A 301 18.43 11.64 6.03
C ALA A 301 18.82 11.89 4.55
N LYS A 302 18.02 12.64 3.80
CA LYS A 302 18.38 13.05 2.43
C LYS A 302 19.50 14.09 2.42
N SER A 303 19.48 15.04 3.35
CA SER A 303 20.49 16.11 3.45
C SER A 303 21.85 15.55 3.85
N GLU A 304 21.90 14.68 4.85
CA GLU A 304 23.14 14.00 5.28
C GLU A 304 23.74 13.16 4.17
N LEU A 305 22.95 12.36 3.46
CA LEU A 305 23.44 11.58 2.32
C LEU A 305 24.04 12.48 1.25
N THR A 306 23.44 13.64 0.99
CA THR A 306 23.95 14.60 0.02
C THR A 306 25.28 15.19 0.48
N LEU A 307 25.43 15.54 1.76
CA LEU A 307 26.67 16.06 2.34
C LEU A 307 27.79 15.01 2.30
N VAL A 308 27.51 13.76 2.66
CA VAL A 308 28.48 12.66 2.59
C VAL A 308 28.93 12.44 1.14
N LEU A 309 28.00 12.40 0.19
CA LEU A 309 28.36 12.24 -1.23
C LEU A 309 29.22 13.40 -1.76
N ILE A 310 28.92 14.63 -1.35
CA ILE A 310 29.74 15.81 -1.72
C ILE A 310 31.13 15.69 -1.11
N SER A 311 31.26 15.31 0.17
CA SER A 311 32.55 15.13 0.84
C SER A 311 33.40 13.97 0.32
N MET A 312 32.81 13.03 -0.43
CA MET A 312 33.54 11.95 -1.11
C MET A 312 34.00 12.32 -2.53
N ILE A 313 33.51 13.42 -3.08
CA ILE A 313 33.87 13.90 -4.43
C ILE A 313 34.94 15.00 -4.37
N TYR A 314 35.06 15.67 -3.25
CA TYR A 314 36.10 16.71 -2.96
C TYR A 314 37.10 16.19 -1.93
#